data_ef6a2b31ad0841d2280e708b162d01f3
#
_entry.id   ef6a2b31ad0841d2280e708b162d01f3
#
_cell.length_a   1.000
_cell.length_b   1.000
_cell.length_c   1.000
_cell.angle_alpha   90.00
_cell.angle_beta   90.00
_cell.angle_gamma   90.00
#
_symmetry.space_group_name_H-M   'P 1'
#
loop_
_entity.id
_entity.type
_entity.pdbx_description
1 polymer ?
#
loop_
_entity_poly.entity_id
_entity_poly.type
_entity_poly.pdbx_seq_one_letter_code
_entity_poly.pdbx_strand_id
1 'polypeptide(L)'
;MATKHRVRKGDRVKVIAGKSAGHVGNVLRTDPVKQKVWVEGANVQKRHEKPRTLRDVQRGGQMGGIIEAEGPIHISNVMILDPSSNQPTRVGLRRDEEGRRVRVAKRSGKDID
;
A
#
# COMPACT_ATOMS: atom_id res chain seq x y z
N MET A 1 16.95 6.26 -11.54
CA MET A 1 17.15 5.15 -10.61
C MET A 1 15.89 4.90 -9.81
N ALA A 2 15.53 3.65 -9.63
CA ALA A 2 14.42 3.32 -8.76
C ALA A 2 14.82 3.58 -7.30
N THR A 3 13.99 4.34 -6.58
CA THR A 3 14.18 4.54 -5.15
C THR A 3 13.64 3.32 -4.42
N LYS A 4 14.44 2.72 -3.57
CA LYS A 4 13.98 1.58 -2.76
C LYS A 4 13.05 2.08 -1.67
N HIS A 5 11.83 1.55 -1.67
CA HIS A 5 10.89 1.82 -0.59
C HIS A 5 11.26 1.00 0.64
N ARG A 6 11.09 1.61 1.81
CA ARG A 6 11.15 0.87 3.07
C ARG A 6 9.82 0.17 3.39
N VAL A 7 8.77 0.52 2.68
CA VAL A 7 7.47 -0.14 2.74
C VAL A 7 7.45 -1.30 1.77
N ARG A 8 6.98 -2.45 2.21
CA ARG A 8 6.89 -3.67 1.41
C ARG A 8 5.46 -4.21 1.38
N LYS A 9 5.17 -5.03 0.37
CA LYS A 9 3.89 -5.75 0.30
C LYS A 9 3.66 -6.55 1.60
N GLY A 10 2.46 -6.45 2.14
CA GLY A 10 2.08 -7.11 3.38
C GLY A 10 2.31 -6.30 4.64
N ASP A 11 2.98 -5.16 4.55
CA ASP A 11 3.18 -4.29 5.71
C ASP A 11 1.87 -3.67 6.16
N ARG A 12 1.70 -3.52 7.46
CA ARG A 12 0.57 -2.79 8.02
C ARG A 12 0.94 -1.33 8.15
N VAL A 13 0.17 -0.47 7.50
CA VAL A 13 0.46 0.96 7.41
C VAL A 13 -0.77 1.79 7.76
N LYS A 14 -0.52 3.04 8.14
CA LYS A 14 -1.55 4.05 8.32
C LYS A 14 -1.35 5.15 7.28
N VAL A 15 -2.44 5.55 6.64
CA VAL A 15 -2.45 6.68 5.73
C VAL A 15 -2.49 7.96 6.57
N ILE A 16 -1.51 8.82 6.39
CA ILE A 16 -1.36 10.04 7.22
C ILE A 16 -1.84 11.30 6.55
N ALA A 17 -2.06 11.27 5.23
CA ALA A 17 -2.51 12.44 4.48
C ALA A 17 -3.35 12.02 3.28
N GLY A 18 -4.12 12.95 2.75
CA GLY A 18 -4.98 12.73 1.58
C GLY A 18 -6.40 12.33 1.94
N LYS A 19 -7.15 11.84 0.97
CA LYS A 19 -8.55 11.46 1.15
C LYS A 19 -8.77 10.37 2.18
N SER A 20 -7.82 9.45 2.30
CA SER A 20 -7.94 8.30 3.18
C SER A 20 -7.16 8.47 4.49
N ALA A 21 -6.82 9.69 4.86
CA ALA A 21 -6.08 9.97 6.08
C ALA A 21 -6.74 9.30 7.31
N GLY A 22 -5.94 8.63 8.11
CA GLY A 22 -6.42 7.88 9.28
C GLY A 22 -6.74 6.42 9.01
N HIS A 23 -6.82 5.99 7.76
CA HIS A 23 -7.09 4.61 7.40
C HIS A 23 -5.88 3.71 7.70
N VAL A 24 -6.13 2.55 8.27
CA VAL A 24 -5.13 1.52 8.57
C VAL A 24 -5.43 0.30 7.73
N GLY A 25 -4.42 -0.24 7.07
CA GLY A 25 -4.58 -1.44 6.26
C GLY A 25 -3.24 -2.04 5.87
N ASN A 26 -3.31 -3.14 5.15
CA ASN A 26 -2.13 -3.83 4.65
C ASN A 26 -1.76 -3.34 3.26
N VAL A 27 -0.48 -3.27 2.97
CA VAL A 27 0.02 -2.92 1.64
C VAL A 27 -0.22 -4.08 0.70
N LEU A 28 -0.96 -3.82 -0.38
CA LEU A 28 -1.28 -4.82 -1.41
C LEU A 28 -0.14 -4.97 -2.42
N ARG A 29 0.44 -3.85 -2.82
CA ARG A 29 1.60 -3.81 -3.72
C ARG A 29 2.32 -2.48 -3.64
N THR A 30 3.52 -2.41 -4.17
CA THR A 30 4.33 -1.20 -4.22
C THR A 30 4.87 -0.98 -5.62
N ASP A 31 5.06 0.29 -5.97
CA ASP A 31 5.76 0.70 -7.20
C ASP A 31 6.91 1.63 -6.82
N PRO A 32 8.13 1.10 -6.69
CA PRO A 32 9.28 1.92 -6.27
C PRO A 32 9.65 3.01 -7.27
N VAL A 33 9.42 2.77 -8.55
CA VAL A 33 9.76 3.74 -9.61
C VAL A 33 8.89 4.99 -9.51
N LYS A 34 7.59 4.79 -9.36
CA LYS A 34 6.61 5.87 -9.23
C LYS A 34 6.43 6.33 -7.78
N GLN A 35 7.06 5.66 -6.83
CA GLN A 35 6.94 5.92 -5.39
C GLN A 35 5.49 5.88 -4.91
N LYS A 36 4.77 4.86 -5.31
CA LYS A 36 3.37 4.67 -4.96
C LYS A 36 3.14 3.31 -4.30
N VAL A 37 2.13 3.26 -3.46
CA VAL A 37 1.70 2.03 -2.79
C VAL A 37 0.18 1.92 -2.87
N TRP A 38 -0.31 0.69 -2.82
CA TRP A 38 -1.74 0.38 -2.77
C TRP A 38 -2.02 -0.25 -1.42
N VAL A 39 -2.92 0.37 -0.67
CA VAL A 39 -3.27 -0.06 0.69
C VAL A 39 -4.71 -0.59 0.67
N GLU A 40 -4.92 -1.74 1.27
CA GLU A 40 -6.23 -2.38 1.34
C GLU A 40 -7.28 -1.44 1.95
N GLY A 41 -8.37 -1.23 1.21
CA GLY A 41 -9.48 -0.39 1.64
C GLY A 41 -9.24 1.12 1.56
N ALA A 42 -8.03 1.56 1.20
CA ALA A 42 -7.71 2.98 1.11
C ALA A 42 -7.79 3.47 -0.33
N ASN A 43 -8.19 4.72 -0.50
CA ASN A 43 -8.31 5.38 -1.81
C ASN A 43 -9.09 4.54 -2.82
N VAL A 44 -10.20 3.97 -2.37
CA VAL A 44 -11.05 3.13 -3.21
C VAL A 44 -11.67 3.97 -4.31
N GLN A 45 -11.46 3.54 -5.54
CA GLN A 45 -11.95 4.20 -6.73
C GLN A 45 -12.99 3.33 -7.41
N LYS A 46 -14.07 3.97 -7.86
CA LYS A 46 -15.11 3.31 -8.65
C LYS A 46 -14.86 3.59 -10.11
N ARG A 47 -14.82 2.53 -10.90
CA ARG A 47 -14.70 2.63 -12.34
C ARG A 47 -15.92 2.06 -13.01
N HIS A 48 -16.44 2.80 -13.99
CA HIS A 48 -17.43 2.26 -14.89
C HIS A 48 -16.70 1.60 -16.06
N GLU A 49 -16.79 0.28 -16.16
CA GLU A 49 -16.23 -0.43 -17.29
C GLU A 49 -17.29 -0.64 -18.35
N LYS A 50 -16.97 -0.27 -19.58
CA LYS A 50 -17.79 -0.56 -20.74
C LYS A 50 -17.35 -1.88 -21.33
N PRO A 51 -18.29 -2.70 -21.89
CA PRO A 51 -17.91 -3.90 -22.60
C PRO A 51 -17.01 -3.54 -23.79
N ARG A 52 -15.90 -4.23 -23.90
CA ARG A 52 -14.89 -3.94 -24.94
C ARG A 52 -15.12 -4.73 -26.23
N THR A 53 -15.88 -5.81 -26.15
CA THR A 53 -16.15 -6.71 -27.28
C THR A 53 -17.60 -7.14 -27.26
N LEU A 54 -18.09 -7.60 -28.43
CA LEU A 54 -19.39 -8.25 -28.55
C LEU A 54 -19.55 -9.42 -27.58
N ARG A 55 -18.47 -10.11 -27.32
CA ARG A 55 -18.44 -11.24 -26.41
C ARG A 55 -18.74 -10.83 -24.97
N ASP A 56 -18.25 -9.67 -24.55
CA ASP A 56 -18.54 -9.12 -23.22
C ASP A 56 -20.01 -8.74 -23.09
N VAL A 57 -20.59 -8.19 -24.14
CA VAL A 57 -22.01 -7.86 -24.18
C VAL A 57 -22.89 -9.10 -24.11
N GLN A 58 -22.49 -10.17 -24.79
CA GLN A 58 -23.26 -11.41 -24.81
C GLN A 58 -23.18 -12.22 -23.53
N ARG A 59 -22.16 -12.00 -22.73
CA ARG A 59 -21.85 -12.79 -21.53
C ARG A 59 -22.69 -12.47 -20.30
N GLY A 60 -23.77 -11.88 -20.39
CA GLY A 60 -24.60 -11.67 -19.22
C GLY A 60 -25.41 -10.40 -19.28
N GLY A 61 -25.48 -9.81 -20.44
CA GLY A 61 -26.22 -8.58 -20.64
C GLY A 61 -25.71 -7.40 -19.85
N GLN A 62 -24.54 -7.50 -19.25
CA GLN A 62 -23.95 -6.37 -18.55
C GLN A 62 -23.22 -5.49 -19.55
N MET A 63 -23.80 -4.35 -19.79
CA MET A 63 -23.24 -3.32 -20.67
C MET A 63 -22.08 -2.56 -20.03
N GLY A 64 -21.65 -2.99 -18.89
CA GLY A 64 -20.60 -2.41 -18.09
C GLY A 64 -20.89 -2.70 -16.63
N GLY A 65 -19.90 -2.49 -15.78
CA GLY A 65 -20.02 -2.70 -14.35
C GLY A 65 -19.31 -1.60 -13.58
N ILE A 66 -19.66 -1.48 -12.31
CA ILE A 66 -18.93 -0.64 -11.38
C ILE A 66 -17.93 -1.54 -10.69
N ILE A 67 -16.65 -1.25 -10.89
CA ILE A 67 -15.55 -1.95 -10.23
C ILE A 67 -14.98 -1.05 -9.17
N GLU A 68 -14.90 -1.55 -7.94
CA GLU A 68 -14.23 -0.88 -6.85
C GLU A 68 -12.84 -1.49 -6.65
N ALA A 69 -11.83 -0.65 -6.68
CA ALA A 69 -10.46 -1.07 -6.46
C ALA A 69 -9.67 0.03 -5.77
N GLU A 70 -8.68 -0.37 -5.00
CA GLU A 70 -7.79 0.57 -4.34
C GLU A 70 -6.96 1.32 -5.38
N GLY A 71 -6.89 2.64 -5.25
CA GLY A 71 -6.03 3.47 -6.08
C GLY A 71 -4.66 3.67 -5.44
N PRO A 72 -3.70 4.17 -6.22
CA PRO A 72 -2.35 4.40 -5.72
C PRO A 72 -2.30 5.57 -4.73
N ILE A 73 -1.44 5.42 -3.72
CA ILE A 73 -1.15 6.46 -2.73
C ILE A 73 0.35 6.72 -2.77
N HIS A 74 0.75 7.98 -2.76
CA HIS A 74 2.18 8.31 -2.72
C HIS A 74 2.80 7.78 -1.42
N ILE A 75 4.01 7.26 -1.52
CA ILE A 75 4.70 6.65 -0.38
C ILE A 75 4.86 7.59 0.82
N SER A 76 4.98 8.89 0.58
CA SER A 76 5.09 9.89 1.64
C SER A 76 3.82 10.05 2.47
N ASN A 77 2.69 9.56 1.98
CA ASN A 77 1.39 9.67 2.64
C ASN A 77 1.06 8.47 3.51
N VAL A 78 1.96 7.51 3.64
CA VAL A 78 1.77 6.34 4.49
C VAL A 78 2.95 6.19 5.46
N MET A 79 2.66 5.65 6.64
CA MET A 79 3.68 5.28 7.62
C MET A 79 3.42 3.86 8.11
N ILE A 80 4.49 3.08 8.27
CA ILE A 80 4.40 1.74 8.84
C ILE A 80 4.02 1.85 10.31
N LEU A 81 3.17 0.94 10.76
CA LEU A 81 2.81 0.85 12.16
C LEU A 81 3.88 0.07 12.93
N ASP A 82 4.24 0.60 14.09
CA ASP A 82 5.15 -0.07 15.01
C ASP A 82 4.47 -1.35 15.53
N PRO A 83 5.09 -2.53 15.37
CA PRO A 83 4.47 -3.78 15.79
C PRO A 83 4.23 -3.86 17.30
N SER A 84 4.95 -3.10 18.12
CA SER A 84 4.76 -3.14 19.55
C SER A 84 3.67 -2.20 20.07
N SER A 85 3.59 -0.98 19.51
CA SER A 85 2.64 0.03 20.00
C SER A 85 1.46 0.28 19.05
N ASN A 86 1.53 -0.27 17.83
CA ASN A 86 0.54 -0.07 16.78
C ASN A 86 0.36 1.41 16.40
N GLN A 87 1.41 2.20 16.57
CA GLN A 87 1.46 3.63 16.23
C GLN A 87 2.33 3.86 15.00
N PRO A 88 2.03 4.90 14.20
CA PRO A 88 2.89 5.21 13.06
C PRO A 88 4.32 5.49 13.49
N THR A 89 5.28 4.94 12.76
CA THR A 89 6.69 5.09 13.06
C THR A 89 7.50 5.31 11.80
N ARG A 90 8.64 5.95 11.93
CA ARG A 90 9.65 5.98 10.89
C ARG A 90 10.40 4.66 10.88
N VAL A 91 10.88 4.28 9.70
CA VAL A 91 11.62 3.05 9.51
C VAL A 91 13.10 3.38 9.36
N GLY A 92 13.91 2.79 10.23
CA GLY A 92 15.36 2.77 10.09
C GLY A 92 15.82 1.42 9.56
N LEU A 93 17.09 1.34 9.22
CA LEU A 93 17.74 0.12 8.80
C LEU A 93 18.91 -0.17 9.72
N ARG A 94 19.04 -1.43 10.12
CA ARG A 94 20.23 -1.94 10.79
C ARG A 94 20.71 -3.21 10.10
N ARG A 95 21.91 -3.65 10.39
CA ARG A 95 22.40 -4.94 9.94
C ARG A 95 22.34 -5.93 11.08
N ASP A 96 21.89 -7.14 10.80
CA ASP A 96 21.92 -8.24 11.75
C ASP A 96 23.32 -8.86 11.81
N GLU A 97 23.47 -9.90 12.61
CA GLU A 97 24.75 -10.61 12.77
C GLU A 97 25.26 -11.24 11.46
N GLU A 98 24.34 -11.56 10.55
CA GLU A 98 24.66 -12.12 9.23
C GLU A 98 24.90 -11.05 8.16
N GLY A 99 24.84 -9.78 8.52
CA GLY A 99 25.02 -8.66 7.60
C GLY A 99 23.81 -8.31 6.77
N ARG A 100 22.65 -8.91 7.03
CA ARG A 100 21.40 -8.59 6.33
C ARG A 100 20.80 -7.31 6.85
N ARG A 101 20.12 -6.58 5.97
CA ARG A 101 19.40 -5.38 6.35
C ARG A 101 18.07 -5.74 7.01
N VAL A 102 17.86 -5.20 8.19
CA VAL A 102 16.62 -5.39 8.95
C VAL A 102 15.98 -4.03 9.17
N ARG A 103 14.69 -3.95 8.91
CA ARG A 103 13.94 -2.72 9.15
C ARG A 103 13.61 -2.61 10.63
N VAL A 104 13.79 -1.43 11.18
CA VAL A 104 13.59 -1.15 12.60
C VAL A 104 12.58 -0.02 12.75
N ALA A 105 11.62 -0.20 13.65
CA ALA A 105 10.70 0.86 14.03
C ALA A 105 11.44 1.85 14.95
N LYS A 106 11.65 3.07 14.50
CA LYS A 106 12.39 4.06 15.28
C LYS A 106 11.69 4.46 16.56
N ARG A 107 10.38 4.34 16.62
CA ARG A 107 9.59 4.67 17.80
C ARG A 107 9.91 3.74 18.99
N SER A 108 10.00 2.45 18.74
CA SER A 108 10.22 1.45 19.81
C SER A 108 11.61 0.84 19.78
N GLY A 109 12.34 0.98 18.68
CA GLY A 109 13.62 0.31 18.48
C GLY A 109 13.51 -1.17 18.14
N LYS A 110 12.30 -1.68 17.94
CA LYS A 110 12.07 -3.09 17.63
C LYS A 110 12.11 -3.35 16.13
N ASP A 111 12.50 -4.56 15.76
CA ASP A 111 12.54 -4.99 14.37
C ASP A 111 11.14 -5.12 13.80
N ILE A 112 10.98 -4.67 12.56
CA ILE A 112 9.75 -4.84 11.80
C ILE A 112 9.78 -6.18 11.07
N ASP A 113 10.94 -6.54 10.56
CA ASP A 113 11.15 -7.81 9.85
C ASP A 113 11.41 -8.97 10.79
#